data_4262b56a36c048f107815bf7c48d7e72
#
_entry.id   4262b56a36c048f107815bf7c48d7e72
#
_cell.length_a   1.000
_cell.length_b   1.000
_cell.length_c   1.000
_cell.angle_alpha   90.00
_cell.angle_beta   90.00
_cell.angle_gamma   90.00
#
_symmetry.space_group_name_H-M   'P 1'
#
loop_
_entity.id
_entity.type
_entity.pdbx_description
1 polymer ?
#
loop_
_entity_poly.entity_id
_entity_poly.type
_entity_poly.pdbx_seq_one_letter_code
_entity_poly.pdbx_strand_id
1 'polypeptide(L)'
;EHVYKVDLKIADKLKEFGKLMALGKLRHSYPHSWRSKAPLIFRNTPQWFISMDKNNLRQKALESIDSTKFYPPQGQTRLRSMIETRPDWCVSRQRVWGVPLPLFVYKNNGEPLRDIHVINRIADIYEKEGSDAWFTSDPSRFLGDKYSAEDFDQTSDIVEVWFDSGSTHAFVLEKREDLIWPASMYLEGSDQHRGWFHSSLLESSGTRGRAPYDSVLTHGFVVDG
;
A
#
# COMPACT_ATOMS: atom_id res chain seq x y z
N GLU A 1 2.02 -7.79 30.92
CA GLU A 1 1.62 -6.50 31.48
C GLU A 1 1.14 -5.54 30.38
N HIS A 2 0.29 -4.60 30.74
CA HIS A 2 -0.23 -3.63 29.78
C HIS A 2 0.80 -2.53 29.47
N VAL A 3 1.05 -2.21 28.21
CA VAL A 3 2.12 -1.32 27.75
C VAL A 3 2.14 0.06 28.42
N TYR A 4 0.97 0.64 28.74
CA TYR A 4 0.88 1.95 29.39
C TYR A 4 1.11 1.92 30.93
N LYS A 5 1.42 0.76 31.50
CA LYS A 5 1.65 0.57 32.94
C LYS A 5 3.05 0.10 33.28
N VAL A 6 3.93 -0.02 32.28
CA VAL A 6 5.26 -0.61 32.47
C VAL A 6 6.40 0.41 32.49
N ASP A 7 6.15 1.66 32.14
CA ASP A 7 7.19 2.70 31.97
C ASP A 7 8.11 2.83 33.19
N LEU A 8 7.53 2.93 34.39
CA LEU A 8 8.31 3.04 35.63
C LEU A 8 9.10 1.77 35.91
N LYS A 9 8.53 0.60 35.66
CA LYS A 9 9.22 -0.69 35.85
C LYS A 9 10.39 -0.84 34.90
N ILE A 10 10.24 -0.38 33.65
CA ILE A 10 11.34 -0.36 32.69
C ILE A 10 12.43 0.60 33.14
N ALA A 11 12.06 1.79 33.61
CA ALA A 11 13.00 2.77 34.13
C ALA A 11 13.78 2.23 35.34
N ASP A 12 13.09 1.58 36.29
CA ASP A 12 13.70 0.95 37.45
C ASP A 12 14.68 -0.16 37.04
N LYS A 13 14.31 -0.98 36.05
CA LYS A 13 15.17 -2.03 35.53
C LYS A 13 16.42 -1.45 34.85
N LEU A 14 16.27 -0.39 34.07
CA LEU A 14 17.40 0.32 33.44
C LEU A 14 18.32 0.93 34.49
N LYS A 15 17.76 1.45 35.59
CA LYS A 15 18.53 1.98 36.71
C LYS A 15 19.32 0.88 37.41
N GLU A 16 18.70 -0.28 37.67
CA GLU A 16 19.34 -1.45 38.26
C GLU A 16 20.58 -1.90 37.45
N PHE A 17 20.48 -1.87 36.13
CA PHE A 17 21.61 -2.19 35.24
C PHE A 17 22.58 -1.03 34.97
N GLY A 18 22.43 0.12 35.61
CA GLY A 18 23.28 1.29 35.34
C GLY A 18 23.13 1.85 33.93
N LYS A 19 21.99 1.62 33.26
CA LYS A 19 21.72 2.05 31.88
C LYS A 19 20.77 3.23 31.78
N LEU A 20 20.17 3.69 32.87
CA LEU A 20 19.31 4.85 32.89
C LEU A 20 20.15 6.14 32.98
N MET A 21 20.14 6.94 31.93
CA MET A 21 20.83 8.21 31.90
C MET A 21 20.02 9.32 32.59
N ALA A 22 18.72 9.40 32.28
CA ALA A 22 17.79 10.36 32.87
C ALA A 22 16.36 9.85 32.75
N LEU A 23 15.49 10.33 33.65
CA LEU A 23 14.06 10.12 33.61
C LEU A 23 13.35 11.47 33.74
N GLY A 24 12.43 11.77 32.83
CA GLY A 24 11.65 12.99 32.84
C GLY A 24 10.20 12.76 32.47
N LYS A 25 9.38 13.80 32.58
CA LYS A 25 7.99 13.80 32.13
C LYS A 25 7.84 14.89 31.06
N LEU A 26 7.19 14.51 29.95
CA LEU A 26 6.86 15.43 28.86
C LEU A 26 5.35 15.44 28.66
N ARG A 27 4.75 16.63 28.61
CA ARG A 27 3.36 16.80 28.19
C ARG A 27 3.33 17.19 26.72
N HIS A 28 2.75 16.35 25.90
CA HIS A 28 2.64 16.56 24.45
C HIS A 28 1.34 15.98 23.89
N SER A 29 0.98 16.33 22.67
CA SER A 29 -0.10 15.68 21.94
C SER A 29 0.31 14.25 21.60
N TYR A 30 -0.55 13.29 21.91
CA TYR A 30 -0.29 11.87 21.63
C TYR A 30 -1.34 11.33 20.65
N PRO A 31 -0.95 10.56 19.64
CA PRO A 31 -1.91 10.02 18.67
C PRO A 31 -2.87 9.03 19.30
N HIS A 32 -4.17 9.22 19.01
CA HIS A 32 -5.26 8.36 19.46
C HIS A 32 -6.00 7.79 18.25
N SER A 33 -6.54 6.60 18.40
CA SER A 33 -7.47 6.03 17.41
C SER A 33 -8.70 6.96 17.28
N TRP A 34 -8.99 7.41 16.08
CA TRP A 34 -10.15 8.25 15.83
C TRP A 34 -11.48 7.56 16.19
N ARG A 35 -11.51 6.23 16.08
CA ARG A 35 -12.69 5.40 16.36
C ARG A 35 -12.84 5.07 17.84
N SER A 36 -11.85 4.46 18.46
CA SER A 36 -11.91 4.03 19.87
C SER A 36 -11.50 5.09 20.87
N LYS A 37 -10.90 6.21 20.40
CA LYS A 37 -10.30 7.28 21.22
C LYS A 37 -9.20 6.80 22.17
N ALA A 38 -8.79 5.54 22.06
CA ALA A 38 -7.67 4.99 22.83
C ALA A 38 -6.32 5.47 22.27
N PRO A 39 -5.31 5.69 23.12
CA PRO A 39 -3.97 6.02 22.65
C PRO A 39 -3.40 4.87 21.81
N LEU A 40 -2.67 5.24 20.75
CA LEU A 40 -2.03 4.26 19.88
C LEU A 40 -0.74 3.74 20.52
N ILE A 41 -0.33 2.54 20.11
CA ILE A 41 1.00 2.00 20.39
C ILE A 41 1.80 1.92 19.09
N PHE A 42 3.10 2.21 19.19
CA PHE A 42 4.02 1.98 18.09
C PHE A 42 4.53 0.54 18.18
N ARG A 43 4.29 -0.21 17.12
CA ARG A 43 4.64 -1.61 17.05
C ARG A 43 5.41 -1.89 15.76
N ASN A 44 6.54 -2.57 15.88
CA ASN A 44 7.23 -3.10 14.71
C ASN A 44 6.52 -4.38 14.25
N THR A 45 6.09 -4.41 12.99
CA THR A 45 5.46 -5.55 12.33
C THR A 45 6.08 -5.76 10.96
N PRO A 46 6.22 -7.01 10.49
CA PRO A 46 6.60 -7.27 9.10
C PRO A 46 5.62 -6.55 8.17
N GLN A 47 6.15 -5.97 7.09
CA GLN A 47 5.36 -5.23 6.11
C GLN A 47 5.85 -5.54 4.69
N TRP A 48 4.95 -5.36 3.72
CA TRP A 48 5.24 -5.50 2.31
C TRP A 48 5.34 -4.14 1.65
N PHE A 49 6.37 -3.98 0.82
CA PHE A 49 6.67 -2.71 0.17
C PHE A 49 6.84 -2.88 -1.33
N ILE A 50 6.32 -1.92 -2.09
CA ILE A 50 6.70 -1.71 -3.47
C ILE A 50 7.91 -0.78 -3.47
N SER A 51 9.04 -1.26 -3.96
CA SER A 51 10.26 -0.46 -4.03
C SER A 51 10.14 0.62 -5.10
N MET A 52 10.45 1.86 -4.73
CA MET A 52 10.45 2.98 -5.66
C MET A 52 11.64 2.96 -6.62
N ASP A 53 12.74 2.36 -6.21
CA ASP A 53 13.99 2.39 -6.99
C ASP A 53 14.18 1.11 -7.83
N LYS A 54 13.61 -0.02 -7.38
CA LYS A 54 13.68 -1.27 -8.14
C LYS A 54 12.93 -1.14 -9.48
N ASN A 55 13.53 -1.66 -10.54
CA ASN A 55 13.01 -1.56 -11.91
C ASN A 55 12.72 -0.10 -12.37
N ASN A 56 13.41 0.86 -11.75
CA ASN A 56 13.31 2.30 -12.07
C ASN A 56 11.88 2.87 -11.94
N LEU A 57 11.07 2.39 -10.98
CA LEU A 57 9.68 2.84 -10.82
C LEU A 57 9.59 4.35 -10.62
N ARG A 58 10.42 4.92 -9.74
CA ARG A 58 10.50 6.37 -9.51
C ARG A 58 10.75 7.14 -10.80
N GLN A 59 11.75 6.73 -11.56
CA GLN A 59 12.13 7.40 -12.79
C GLN A 59 11.00 7.34 -13.82
N LYS A 60 10.39 6.17 -14.03
CA LYS A 60 9.24 5.99 -14.93
C LYS A 60 8.05 6.88 -14.54
N ALA A 61 7.78 6.99 -13.23
CA ALA A 61 6.70 7.85 -12.74
C ALA A 61 7.01 9.34 -12.98
N LEU A 62 8.26 9.78 -12.78
CA LEU A 62 8.69 11.15 -13.08
C LEU A 62 8.58 11.48 -14.57
N GLU A 63 9.02 10.59 -15.44
CA GLU A 63 8.87 10.74 -16.91
C GLU A 63 7.40 10.76 -17.33
N SER A 64 6.57 9.97 -16.69
CA SER A 64 5.12 9.98 -16.92
C SER A 64 4.47 11.30 -16.49
N ILE A 65 4.91 11.91 -15.38
CA ILE A 65 4.46 13.24 -14.95
C ILE A 65 4.87 14.30 -15.97
N ASP A 66 6.10 14.23 -16.49
CA ASP A 66 6.60 15.21 -17.46
C ASP A 66 5.82 15.18 -18.79
N SER A 67 5.26 14.04 -19.16
CA SER A 67 4.43 13.88 -20.36
C SER A 67 2.94 14.16 -20.12
N THR A 68 2.50 14.31 -18.88
CA THR A 68 1.09 14.57 -18.51
C THR A 68 0.78 16.06 -18.48
N LYS A 69 -0.40 16.45 -18.96
CA LYS A 69 -0.90 17.85 -18.88
C LYS A 69 -1.61 18.08 -17.56
N PHE A 70 -1.28 19.18 -16.86
CA PHE A 70 -1.90 19.53 -15.58
C PHE A 70 -2.67 20.83 -15.65
N TYR A 71 -3.86 20.83 -15.05
CA TYR A 71 -4.74 21.98 -14.92
C TYR A 71 -5.18 22.14 -13.44
N PRO A 72 -4.63 23.12 -12.69
CA PRO A 72 -3.64 24.12 -13.09
C PRO A 72 -2.23 23.51 -13.21
N PRO A 73 -1.29 24.16 -13.94
CA PRO A 73 0.07 23.63 -14.18
C PRO A 73 0.88 23.34 -12.90
N GLN A 74 0.60 24.02 -11.81
CA GLN A 74 1.24 23.81 -10.50
C GLN A 74 1.03 22.40 -9.96
N GLY A 75 0.00 21.69 -10.41
CA GLY A 75 -0.26 20.29 -10.09
C GLY A 75 0.90 19.36 -10.47
N GLN A 76 1.56 19.64 -11.61
CA GLN A 76 2.73 18.90 -12.04
C GLN A 76 3.89 18.98 -11.04
N THR A 77 4.29 20.18 -10.65
CA THR A 77 5.36 20.40 -9.68
C THR A 77 5.03 19.74 -8.34
N ARG A 78 3.77 19.85 -7.92
CA ARG A 78 3.30 19.26 -6.67
C ARG A 78 3.41 17.72 -6.68
N LEU A 79 2.90 17.06 -7.70
CA LEU A 79 2.97 15.60 -7.80
C LEU A 79 4.42 15.13 -7.98
N ARG A 80 5.20 15.84 -8.80
CA ARG A 80 6.61 15.54 -9.04
C ARG A 80 7.43 15.54 -7.76
N SER A 81 7.34 16.59 -6.95
CA SER A 81 8.07 16.70 -5.68
C SER A 81 7.72 15.59 -4.69
N MET A 82 6.47 15.12 -4.71
CA MET A 82 6.03 14.00 -3.88
C MET A 82 6.66 12.67 -4.33
N ILE A 83 6.83 12.46 -5.64
CA ILE A 83 7.44 11.24 -6.18
C ILE A 83 8.97 11.24 -6.00
N GLU A 84 9.62 12.38 -6.20
CA GLU A 84 11.09 12.52 -6.07
C GLU A 84 11.60 12.06 -4.71
N THR A 85 10.88 12.40 -3.65
CA THR A 85 11.29 12.12 -2.26
C THR A 85 10.53 10.97 -1.60
N ARG A 86 9.66 10.29 -2.37
CA ARG A 86 8.83 9.22 -1.81
C ARG A 86 9.67 8.04 -1.33
N PRO A 87 9.49 7.58 -0.08
CA PRO A 87 10.02 6.27 0.33
C PRO A 87 9.29 5.12 -0.36
N ASP A 88 9.78 3.90 -0.21
CA ASP A 88 9.10 2.69 -0.66
C ASP A 88 7.65 2.66 -0.15
N TRP A 89 6.74 2.18 -1.01
CA TRP A 89 5.31 2.20 -0.71
C TRP A 89 4.90 0.99 0.10
N CYS A 90 4.59 1.19 1.38
CA CYS A 90 4.02 0.14 2.24
C CYS A 90 2.59 -0.18 1.82
N VAL A 91 2.39 -1.36 1.23
CA VAL A 91 1.09 -1.79 0.66
C VAL A 91 0.32 -2.77 1.54
N SER A 92 0.93 -3.31 2.60
CA SER A 92 0.25 -4.23 3.51
C SER A 92 -0.44 -3.52 4.67
N ARG A 93 -1.57 -4.07 5.10
CA ARG A 93 -2.33 -3.61 6.27
C ARG A 93 -2.80 -4.80 7.09
N GLN A 94 -2.68 -4.68 8.41
CA GLN A 94 -3.17 -5.66 9.38
C GLN A 94 -4.61 -5.28 9.75
N ARG A 95 -5.55 -5.59 8.84
CA ARG A 95 -6.99 -5.33 8.97
C ARG A 95 -7.77 -6.58 8.61
N VAL A 96 -9.00 -6.67 9.12
CA VAL A 96 -9.91 -7.79 8.84
C VAL A 96 -10.64 -7.60 7.51
N TRP A 97 -10.88 -6.35 7.11
CA TRP A 97 -11.61 -6.01 5.89
C TRP A 97 -10.70 -5.40 4.84
N GLY A 98 -10.70 -5.97 3.64
CA GLY A 98 -9.97 -5.51 2.47
C GLY A 98 -9.59 -6.66 1.55
N VAL A 99 -9.04 -6.34 0.39
CA VAL A 99 -8.53 -7.33 -0.57
C VAL A 99 -7.26 -7.98 0.01
N PRO A 100 -7.20 -9.32 0.13
CA PRO A 100 -6.00 -9.98 0.66
C PRO A 100 -4.78 -9.75 -0.23
N LEU A 101 -3.62 -9.62 0.39
CA LEU A 101 -2.33 -9.61 -0.27
C LEU A 101 -1.90 -11.07 -0.54
N PRO A 102 -2.03 -11.59 -1.78
CA PRO A 102 -1.95 -13.02 -2.05
C PRO A 102 -0.51 -13.51 -2.21
N LEU A 103 0.23 -13.56 -1.13
CA LEU A 103 1.62 -13.99 -1.11
C LEU A 103 1.82 -15.24 -0.25
N PHE A 104 2.63 -16.16 -0.75
CA PHE A 104 3.23 -17.25 0.01
C PHE A 104 4.67 -16.93 0.32
N VAL A 105 5.09 -17.22 1.54
CA VAL A 105 6.43 -16.94 2.05
C VAL A 105 7.07 -18.23 2.50
N TYR A 106 8.29 -18.52 2.06
CA TYR A 106 9.03 -19.69 2.52
C TYR A 106 9.31 -19.62 4.03
N LYS A 107 8.90 -20.63 4.78
CA LYS A 107 9.13 -20.69 6.24
C LYS A 107 10.61 -20.69 6.64
N ASN A 108 11.46 -21.22 5.78
CA ASN A 108 12.89 -21.39 6.09
C ASN A 108 13.70 -20.09 5.98
N ASN A 109 13.28 -19.14 5.14
CA ASN A 109 14.07 -17.93 4.88
C ASN A 109 13.27 -16.63 4.81
N GLY A 110 11.93 -16.70 4.86
CA GLY A 110 11.07 -15.52 4.80
C GLY A 110 10.94 -14.88 3.41
N GLU A 111 11.49 -15.51 2.35
CA GLU A 111 11.40 -14.99 0.99
C GLU A 111 10.04 -15.29 0.35
N PRO A 112 9.49 -14.37 -0.47
CA PRO A 112 8.23 -14.62 -1.17
C PRO A 112 8.41 -15.62 -2.31
N LEU A 113 7.40 -16.49 -2.48
CA LEU A 113 7.30 -17.37 -3.64
C LEU A 113 7.03 -16.54 -4.90
N ARG A 114 7.94 -16.61 -5.88
CA ARG A 114 7.85 -15.89 -7.15
C ARG A 114 7.63 -16.88 -8.30
N ASP A 115 6.44 -17.48 -8.33
CA ASP A 115 6.06 -18.39 -9.41
C ASP A 115 4.81 -17.87 -10.12
N ILE A 116 4.96 -17.54 -11.40
CA ILE A 116 3.88 -16.98 -12.22
C ILE A 116 2.69 -17.94 -12.35
N HIS A 117 2.91 -19.25 -12.31
CA HIS A 117 1.82 -20.22 -12.37
C HIS A 117 0.97 -20.22 -11.10
N VAL A 118 1.59 -20.01 -9.94
CA VAL A 118 0.87 -19.82 -8.66
C VAL A 118 0.10 -18.52 -8.69
N ILE A 119 0.73 -17.41 -9.13
CA ILE A 119 0.08 -16.10 -9.23
C ILE A 119 -1.14 -16.16 -10.16
N ASN A 120 -1.00 -16.76 -11.33
CA ASN A 120 -2.12 -16.89 -12.27
C ASN A 120 -3.24 -17.76 -11.70
N ARG A 121 -2.92 -18.86 -11.02
CA ARG A 121 -3.93 -19.71 -10.37
C ARG A 121 -4.69 -18.97 -9.28
N ILE A 122 -4.01 -18.15 -8.49
CA ILE A 122 -4.68 -17.29 -7.51
C ILE A 122 -5.63 -16.31 -8.21
N ALA A 123 -5.17 -15.65 -9.28
CA ALA A 123 -5.98 -14.73 -10.07
C ALA A 123 -7.23 -15.40 -10.65
N ASP A 124 -7.07 -16.60 -11.23
CA ASP A 124 -8.18 -17.38 -11.79
C ASP A 124 -9.22 -17.78 -10.73
N ILE A 125 -8.76 -18.09 -9.51
CA ILE A 125 -9.65 -18.40 -8.38
C ILE A 125 -10.38 -17.14 -7.93
N TYR A 126 -9.67 -16.02 -7.80
CA TYR A 126 -10.27 -14.73 -7.42
C TYR A 126 -11.32 -14.25 -8.43
N GLU A 127 -11.05 -14.42 -9.72
CA GLU A 127 -12.00 -14.06 -10.78
C GLU A 127 -13.30 -14.85 -10.72
N LYS A 128 -13.22 -16.15 -10.35
CA LYS A 128 -14.36 -17.05 -10.30
C LYS A 128 -15.15 -17.02 -8.99
N GLU A 129 -14.46 -16.86 -7.87
CA GLU A 129 -15.02 -17.08 -6.53
C GLU A 129 -14.90 -15.85 -5.62
N GLY A 130 -14.18 -14.83 -6.05
CA GLY A 130 -13.87 -13.66 -5.23
C GLY A 130 -12.63 -13.86 -4.36
N SER A 131 -12.11 -12.77 -3.85
CA SER A 131 -10.86 -12.74 -3.08
C SER A 131 -10.95 -13.41 -1.69
N ASP A 132 -12.17 -13.59 -1.16
CA ASP A 132 -12.38 -14.30 0.11
C ASP A 132 -11.93 -15.77 0.07
N ALA A 133 -11.84 -16.34 -1.15
CA ALA A 133 -11.27 -17.67 -1.36
C ALA A 133 -9.87 -17.81 -0.75
N TRP A 134 -9.11 -16.70 -0.64
CA TRP A 134 -7.79 -16.70 -0.01
C TRP A 134 -7.80 -17.16 1.44
N PHE A 135 -8.80 -16.74 2.20
CA PHE A 135 -8.91 -17.06 3.63
C PHE A 135 -9.71 -18.35 3.90
N THR A 136 -10.53 -18.78 2.95
CA THR A 136 -11.46 -19.91 3.15
C THR A 136 -11.01 -21.21 2.51
N SER A 137 -10.04 -21.17 1.59
CA SER A 137 -9.52 -22.36 0.90
C SER A 137 -8.26 -22.90 1.56
N ASP A 138 -8.00 -24.19 1.35
CA ASP A 138 -6.72 -24.81 1.70
C ASP A 138 -5.59 -24.20 0.82
N PRO A 139 -4.43 -23.85 1.40
CA PRO A 139 -3.29 -23.28 0.67
C PRO A 139 -2.81 -24.13 -0.52
N SER A 140 -2.92 -25.46 -0.45
CA SER A 140 -2.51 -26.36 -1.52
C SER A 140 -3.28 -26.11 -2.82
N ARG A 141 -4.51 -25.60 -2.73
CA ARG A 141 -5.33 -25.23 -3.88
C ARG A 141 -4.66 -24.16 -4.75
N PHE A 142 -3.99 -23.20 -4.12
CA PHE A 142 -3.26 -22.13 -4.80
C PHE A 142 -1.89 -22.58 -5.26
N LEU A 143 -1.19 -23.34 -4.42
CA LEU A 143 0.17 -23.81 -4.67
C LEU A 143 0.22 -24.90 -5.77
N GLY A 144 -0.81 -25.75 -5.84
CA GLY A 144 -0.87 -26.89 -6.75
C GLY A 144 0.15 -27.98 -6.42
N ASP A 145 0.33 -28.93 -7.32
CA ASP A 145 1.12 -30.14 -7.05
C ASP A 145 2.64 -29.91 -6.95
N LYS A 146 3.11 -28.73 -7.37
CA LYS A 146 4.54 -28.41 -7.38
C LYS A 146 5.10 -28.07 -6.00
N TYR A 147 4.28 -27.59 -5.09
CA TYR A 147 4.71 -27.06 -3.80
C TYR A 147 3.89 -27.69 -2.66
N SER A 148 4.57 -28.03 -1.57
CA SER A 148 3.92 -28.44 -0.32
C SER A 148 3.49 -27.22 0.49
N ALA A 149 2.23 -27.19 0.94
CA ALA A 149 1.74 -26.12 1.80
C ALA A 149 2.48 -26.03 3.15
N GLU A 150 3.13 -27.12 3.56
CA GLU A 150 3.91 -27.17 4.80
C GLU A 150 5.18 -26.31 4.75
N ASP A 151 5.69 -26.01 3.54
CA ASP A 151 6.90 -25.20 3.32
C ASP A 151 6.65 -23.70 3.36
N PHE A 152 5.39 -23.28 3.37
CA PHE A 152 5.01 -21.87 3.23
C PHE A 152 4.14 -21.36 4.37
N ASP A 153 4.29 -20.08 4.67
CA ASP A 153 3.29 -19.29 5.37
C ASP A 153 2.48 -18.50 4.34
N GLN A 154 1.16 -18.59 4.45
CA GLN A 154 0.22 -17.79 3.68
C GLN A 154 0.02 -16.45 4.38
N THR A 155 0.16 -15.32 3.67
CA THR A 155 -0.04 -14.01 4.26
C THR A 155 -1.49 -13.78 4.66
N SER A 156 -1.70 -13.12 5.79
CA SER A 156 -3.03 -12.70 6.28
C SER A 156 -3.28 -11.21 6.12
N ASP A 157 -2.29 -10.46 5.64
CA ASP A 157 -2.42 -9.04 5.41
C ASP A 157 -3.36 -8.74 4.23
N ILE A 158 -3.97 -7.58 4.28
CA ILE A 158 -4.74 -7.02 3.16
C ILE A 158 -3.95 -5.93 2.45
N VAL A 159 -4.31 -5.65 1.21
CA VAL A 159 -3.76 -4.53 0.44
C VAL A 159 -4.31 -3.22 0.99
N GLU A 160 -3.51 -2.17 0.96
CA GLU A 160 -3.95 -0.85 1.35
C GLU A 160 -4.90 -0.24 0.30
N VAL A 161 -5.91 0.47 0.76
CA VAL A 161 -7.03 0.96 -0.08
C VAL A 161 -6.62 1.86 -1.26
N TRP A 162 -5.49 2.56 -1.17
CA TRP A 162 -4.99 3.36 -2.30
C TRP A 162 -4.43 2.51 -3.43
N PHE A 163 -4.01 1.28 -3.15
CA PHE A 163 -3.68 0.30 -4.17
C PHE A 163 -4.96 -0.17 -4.88
N ASP A 164 -6.02 -0.49 -4.11
CA ASP A 164 -7.30 -0.89 -4.71
C ASP A 164 -7.83 0.21 -5.65
N SER A 165 -7.87 1.46 -5.20
CA SER A 165 -8.32 2.57 -6.01
C SER A 165 -7.37 2.93 -7.16
N GLY A 166 -6.07 2.78 -6.95
CA GLY A 166 -5.04 3.05 -7.96
C GLY A 166 -5.14 2.15 -9.17
N SER A 167 -5.57 0.90 -8.97
CA SER A 167 -5.74 -0.10 -10.03
C SER A 167 -7.00 0.09 -10.91
N THR A 168 -7.81 1.15 -10.67
CA THR A 168 -9.04 1.45 -11.44
C THR A 168 -8.80 1.44 -12.95
N HIS A 169 -7.66 1.93 -13.43
CA HIS A 169 -7.33 1.90 -14.85
C HIS A 169 -7.32 0.48 -15.43
N ALA A 170 -6.92 -0.52 -14.66
CA ALA A 170 -6.82 -1.90 -15.12
C ALA A 170 -8.19 -2.60 -15.16
N PHE A 171 -9.03 -2.43 -14.14
CA PHE A 171 -10.29 -3.14 -14.05
C PHE A 171 -11.51 -2.36 -14.58
N VAL A 172 -11.36 -1.07 -14.85
CA VAL A 172 -12.41 -0.24 -15.48
C VAL A 172 -12.04 0.15 -16.89
N LEU A 173 -10.96 0.93 -17.07
CA LEU A 173 -10.66 1.51 -18.40
C LEU A 173 -10.26 0.44 -19.43
N GLU A 174 -9.43 -0.52 -19.05
CA GLU A 174 -8.96 -1.58 -19.95
C GLU A 174 -10.01 -2.67 -20.19
N LYS A 175 -11.03 -2.80 -19.32
CA LYS A 175 -12.03 -3.88 -19.41
C LYS A 175 -13.33 -3.47 -20.08
N ARG A 176 -13.67 -2.20 -20.07
CA ARG A 176 -14.92 -1.69 -20.66
C ARG A 176 -14.73 -1.28 -22.11
N GLU A 177 -15.54 -1.82 -22.99
CA GLU A 177 -15.50 -1.54 -24.44
C GLU A 177 -15.88 -0.08 -24.80
N ASP A 178 -16.64 0.59 -23.93
CA ASP A 178 -17.08 1.98 -24.09
C ASP A 178 -16.08 2.99 -23.54
N LEU A 179 -14.96 2.54 -22.96
CA LEU A 179 -13.91 3.37 -22.40
C LEU A 179 -12.57 3.14 -23.12
N ILE A 180 -11.64 4.06 -22.88
CA ILE A 180 -10.29 3.98 -23.44
C ILE A 180 -9.25 4.04 -22.31
N TRP A 181 -8.13 3.38 -22.51
CA TRP A 181 -6.94 3.51 -21.70
C TRP A 181 -5.78 4.04 -22.55
N PRO A 182 -5.02 5.05 -22.08
CA PRO A 182 -5.20 5.80 -20.85
C PRO A 182 -6.45 6.70 -20.88
N ALA A 183 -6.91 7.13 -19.71
CA ALA A 183 -7.97 8.11 -19.61
C ALA A 183 -7.54 9.45 -20.23
N SER A 184 -8.43 10.12 -20.95
CA SER A 184 -8.15 11.47 -21.47
C SER A 184 -7.87 12.45 -20.33
N MET A 185 -8.57 12.29 -19.20
CA MET A 185 -8.45 13.17 -18.05
C MET A 185 -8.84 12.46 -16.75
N TYR A 186 -8.03 12.64 -15.68
CA TYR A 186 -8.44 12.43 -14.29
C TYR A 186 -8.86 13.77 -13.70
N LEU A 187 -10.04 13.81 -13.06
CA LEU A 187 -10.62 15.01 -12.48
C LEU A 187 -11.04 14.74 -11.04
N GLU A 188 -10.42 15.46 -10.09
CA GLU A 188 -10.72 15.39 -8.66
C GLU A 188 -10.23 16.65 -7.92
N GLY A 189 -10.42 16.66 -6.60
CA GLY A 189 -9.87 17.69 -5.73
C GLY A 189 -8.35 17.69 -5.69
N SER A 190 -7.78 18.82 -5.36
CA SER A 190 -6.30 19.01 -5.32
C SER A 190 -5.59 18.16 -4.25
N ASP A 191 -6.30 17.60 -3.26
CA ASP A 191 -5.80 16.64 -2.28
C ASP A 191 -5.38 15.30 -2.91
N GLN A 192 -5.96 14.94 -4.06
CA GLN A 192 -5.69 13.68 -4.76
C GLN A 192 -4.30 13.60 -5.41
N HIS A 193 -3.51 14.67 -5.41
CA HIS A 193 -2.08 14.56 -5.68
C HIS A 193 -1.35 13.65 -4.68
N ARG A 194 -1.87 13.51 -3.46
CA ARG A 194 -1.39 12.56 -2.45
C ARG A 194 -2.29 11.34 -2.26
N GLY A 195 -3.24 11.14 -3.12
CA GLY A 195 -4.21 10.05 -3.09
C GLY A 195 -4.25 9.31 -4.43
N TRP A 196 -5.40 9.34 -5.10
CA TRP A 196 -5.68 8.55 -6.28
C TRP A 196 -4.78 8.85 -7.48
N PHE A 197 -4.48 10.12 -7.77
CA PHE A 197 -3.55 10.44 -8.87
C PHE A 197 -2.17 9.82 -8.66
N HIS A 198 -1.72 9.77 -7.43
CA HIS A 198 -0.41 9.26 -7.05
C HIS A 198 -0.35 7.73 -7.11
N SER A 199 -1.30 7.03 -6.47
CA SER A 199 -1.33 5.56 -6.46
C SER A 199 -1.53 5.00 -7.87
N SER A 200 -2.48 5.56 -8.63
CA SER A 200 -2.76 5.16 -10.01
C SER A 200 -1.56 5.39 -10.95
N LEU A 201 -0.84 6.51 -10.76
CA LEU A 201 0.40 6.77 -11.48
C LEU A 201 1.45 5.69 -11.22
N LEU A 202 1.71 5.36 -9.95
CA LEU A 202 2.73 4.38 -9.60
C LEU A 202 2.42 3.00 -10.15
N GLU A 203 1.18 2.56 -10.03
CA GLU A 203 0.74 1.25 -10.53
C GLU A 203 0.82 1.17 -12.05
N SER A 204 0.32 2.18 -12.75
CA SER A 204 0.37 2.20 -14.20
C SER A 204 1.80 2.35 -14.72
N SER A 205 2.61 3.22 -14.13
CA SER A 205 4.03 3.38 -14.51
C SER A 205 4.83 2.09 -14.27
N GLY A 206 4.52 1.37 -13.18
CA GLY A 206 5.17 0.11 -12.86
C GLY A 206 4.78 -1.05 -13.77
N THR A 207 3.53 -1.11 -14.21
CA THR A 207 2.94 -2.24 -14.94
C THR A 207 2.75 -2.00 -16.43
N ARG A 208 2.57 -0.75 -16.87
CA ARG A 208 2.35 -0.32 -18.26
C ARG A 208 3.40 0.64 -18.78
N GLY A 209 4.28 1.15 -17.92
CA GLY A 209 5.37 2.05 -18.31
C GLY A 209 4.96 3.49 -18.61
N ARG A 210 3.71 3.90 -18.25
CA ARG A 210 3.19 5.26 -18.43
C ARG A 210 2.13 5.60 -17.40
N ALA A 211 1.77 6.90 -17.31
CA ALA A 211 0.62 7.34 -16.53
C ALA A 211 -0.71 6.74 -17.07
N PRO A 212 -1.70 6.48 -16.22
CA PRO A 212 -3.01 5.97 -16.65
C PRO A 212 -3.92 7.06 -17.24
N TYR A 213 -3.43 8.28 -17.36
CA TYR A 213 -4.11 9.47 -17.83
C TYR A 213 -3.21 10.33 -18.71
N ASP A 214 -3.81 11.05 -19.65
CA ASP A 214 -3.13 12.04 -20.50
C ASP A 214 -3.11 13.42 -19.85
N SER A 215 -4.12 13.71 -19.01
CA SER A 215 -4.20 14.97 -18.29
C SER A 215 -4.80 14.82 -16.89
N VAL A 216 -4.51 15.78 -16.02
CA VAL A 216 -5.06 15.90 -14.67
C VAL A 216 -5.65 17.30 -14.52
N LEU A 217 -6.93 17.37 -14.12
CA LEU A 217 -7.59 18.61 -13.76
C LEU A 217 -7.96 18.57 -12.28
N THR A 218 -7.63 19.62 -11.54
CA THR A 218 -7.97 19.70 -10.12
C THR A 218 -8.79 20.94 -9.78
N HIS A 219 -9.77 20.74 -8.92
CA HIS A 219 -10.56 21.82 -8.32
C HIS A 219 -10.18 21.98 -6.83
N GLY A 220 -10.67 23.06 -6.21
CA GLY A 220 -10.61 23.23 -4.75
C GLY A 220 -11.57 22.30 -4.02
N PHE A 221 -11.55 22.36 -2.68
CA PHE A 221 -12.55 21.62 -1.90
C PHE A 221 -13.96 22.16 -2.17
N VAL A 222 -14.90 21.23 -2.29
CA VAL A 222 -16.31 21.58 -2.34
C VAL A 222 -16.77 21.85 -0.91
N VAL A 223 -17.39 23.01 -0.70
CA VAL A 223 -17.92 23.46 0.59
C VAL A 223 -19.37 23.87 0.41
N ASP A 224 -20.17 23.75 1.46
CA ASP A 224 -21.51 24.34 1.52
C ASP A 224 -21.40 25.86 1.69
N GLY A 225 -22.38 26.58 1.17
CA GLY A 225 -22.41 28.04 1.16
C GLY A 225 -22.72 28.68 2.52
#